data_2a1b0709ba13affe52446f949a8d0803
#
_entry.id   2a1b0709ba13affe52446f949a8d0803
#
_cell.length_a   1.000
_cell.length_b   1.000
_cell.length_c   1.000
_cell.angle_alpha   90.00
_cell.angle_beta   90.00
_cell.angle_gamma   90.00
#
_symmetry.space_group_name_H-M   'P 1'
#
loop_
_entity.id
_entity.type
_entity.pdbx_description
1 polymer ?
#
loop_
_entity_poly.entity_id
_entity_poly.type
_entity_poly.pdbx_seq_one_letter_code
_entity_poly.pdbx_strand_id
1 'polypeptide(L)'
;MSETRKLTEQLIEIPSVTPVDGGCQHLIAERLEQKGFKIEYLDFEDVSNLWAVIGDTGPLFTFVGHTDVVPAGPIESWESDPFVPSSRNGFLFGRGAADMKASLAAMVRR
;
A
#
# COMPACT_ATOMS: atom_id res chain seq x y z
N MET A 1 1.12 18.76 4.02
CA MET A 1 1.36 17.40 3.48
C MET A 1 0.03 16.74 3.19
N SER A 2 -0.10 16.14 2.02
CA SER A 2 -1.34 15.49 1.63
C SER A 2 -1.58 14.19 2.40
N GLU A 3 -2.84 13.79 2.51
CA GLU A 3 -3.19 12.52 3.14
C GLU A 3 -2.71 11.34 2.31
N THR A 4 -2.69 11.49 0.98
CA THR A 4 -2.14 10.47 0.09
C THR A 4 -0.66 10.23 0.39
N ARG A 5 0.10 11.30 0.57
CA ARG A 5 1.52 11.18 0.89
C ARG A 5 1.72 10.52 2.26
N LYS A 6 0.93 10.92 3.25
CA LYS A 6 1.01 10.33 4.59
C LYS A 6 0.77 8.83 4.54
N LEU A 7 -0.25 8.40 3.81
CA LEU A 7 -0.55 6.98 3.68
C LEU A 7 0.57 6.26 2.93
N THR A 8 1.11 6.87 1.88
CA THR A 8 2.25 6.31 1.15
C THR A 8 3.43 6.07 2.08
N GLU A 9 3.76 7.07 2.90
CA GLU A 9 4.87 6.96 3.84
C GLU A 9 4.63 5.85 4.87
N GLN A 10 3.40 5.75 5.39
CA GLN A 10 3.05 4.68 6.33
C GLN A 10 3.20 3.29 5.69
N LEU A 11 2.79 3.16 4.44
CA LEU A 11 2.93 1.89 3.72
C LEU A 11 4.39 1.52 3.47
N ILE A 12 5.23 2.51 3.14
CA ILE A 12 6.66 2.28 2.93
C ILE A 12 7.33 1.77 4.21
N GLU A 13 6.89 2.25 5.36
CA GLU A 13 7.44 1.82 6.65
C GLU A 13 7.15 0.36 6.99
N ILE A 14 6.22 -0.26 6.28
CA ILE A 14 5.91 -1.67 6.44
C ILE A 14 6.76 -2.46 5.44
N PRO A 15 7.73 -3.27 5.89
CA PRO A 15 8.62 -3.99 4.96
C PRO A 15 7.93 -5.23 4.39
N SER A 16 6.95 -5.01 3.54
CA SER A 16 6.10 -6.06 2.97
C SER A 16 6.76 -6.74 1.77
N VAL A 17 7.91 -7.36 2.01
CA VAL A 17 8.64 -8.07 0.95
C VAL A 17 7.89 -9.35 0.59
N THR A 18 7.65 -9.55 -0.72
CA THR A 18 6.89 -10.67 -1.26
C THR A 18 7.28 -12.00 -0.62
N PRO A 19 6.34 -12.84 -0.16
CA PRO A 19 4.88 -12.71 -0.25
C PRO A 19 4.23 -12.06 0.98
N VAL A 20 4.98 -11.41 1.85
CA VAL A 20 4.52 -10.88 3.13
C VAL A 20 3.77 -9.58 2.93
N ASP A 21 2.54 -9.50 3.46
CA ASP A 21 1.79 -8.24 3.49
C ASP A 21 2.23 -7.34 4.63
N GLY A 22 2.53 -7.91 5.76
CA GLY A 22 3.08 -7.20 6.92
C GLY A 22 2.14 -6.24 7.62
N GLY A 23 0.87 -6.20 7.23
CA GLY A 23 -0.10 -5.29 7.83
C GLY A 23 -0.53 -4.16 6.90
N CYS A 24 -0.01 -4.10 5.68
CA CYS A 24 -0.42 -3.10 4.70
C CYS A 24 -1.93 -3.15 4.45
N GLN A 25 -2.48 -4.36 4.26
CA GLN A 25 -3.90 -4.53 3.98
C GLN A 25 -4.75 -4.07 5.16
N HIS A 26 -4.31 -4.33 6.37
CA HIS A 26 -5.04 -3.89 7.56
C HIS A 26 -5.10 -2.36 7.63
N LEU A 27 -3.99 -1.69 7.35
CA LEU A 27 -3.94 -0.22 7.32
C LEU A 27 -4.89 0.34 6.27
N ILE A 28 -4.92 -0.27 5.09
CA ILE A 28 -5.82 0.13 4.00
C ILE A 28 -7.28 -0.14 4.39
N ALA A 29 -7.53 -1.33 4.94
CA ALA A 29 -8.87 -1.75 5.34
C ALA A 29 -9.49 -0.79 6.36
N GLU A 30 -8.70 -0.35 7.34
CA GLU A 30 -9.20 0.62 8.34
C GLU A 30 -9.71 1.89 7.68
N ARG A 31 -8.97 2.40 6.69
CA ARG A 31 -9.37 3.62 6.01
C ARG A 31 -10.60 3.43 5.14
N LEU A 32 -10.70 2.31 4.46
CA LEU A 32 -11.84 2.01 3.59
C LEU A 32 -13.09 1.74 4.43
N GLU A 33 -12.92 1.04 5.56
CA GLU A 33 -14.04 0.75 6.45
C GLU A 33 -14.68 2.02 6.99
N GLN A 34 -13.85 3.02 7.31
CA GLN A 34 -14.34 4.33 7.76
C GLN A 34 -15.16 5.04 6.70
N LYS A 35 -14.97 4.71 5.45
CA LYS A 35 -15.73 5.26 4.32
C LYS A 35 -16.95 4.44 3.96
N GLY A 36 -17.22 3.37 4.70
CA GLY A 36 -18.40 2.52 4.50
C GLY A 36 -18.16 1.30 3.63
N PHE A 37 -16.92 0.99 3.30
CA PHE A 37 -16.61 -0.22 2.54
C PHE A 37 -16.78 -1.46 3.40
N LYS A 38 -17.27 -2.53 2.80
CA LYS A 38 -17.28 -3.85 3.39
C LYS A 38 -15.96 -4.53 3.08
N ILE A 39 -15.34 -5.09 4.10
CA ILE A 39 -13.99 -5.64 4.01
C ILE A 39 -14.07 -7.16 4.10
N GLU A 40 -13.34 -7.83 3.22
CA GLU A 40 -13.22 -9.28 3.24
C GLU A 40 -11.78 -9.66 2.93
N TYR A 41 -11.22 -10.59 3.72
CA TYR A 41 -9.87 -11.10 3.47
C TYR A 41 -10.01 -12.45 2.78
N LEU A 42 -9.34 -12.58 1.63
CA LEU A 42 -9.42 -13.78 0.78
C LEU A 42 -8.02 -14.36 0.63
N ASP A 43 -7.57 -15.04 1.68
CA ASP A 43 -6.23 -15.62 1.69
C ASP A 43 -6.17 -16.85 0.80
N PHE A 44 -5.05 -17.01 0.11
CA PHE A 44 -4.79 -18.18 -0.72
C PHE A 44 -3.37 -18.64 -0.44
N GLU A 45 -3.24 -19.79 0.22
CA GLU A 45 -1.98 -20.34 0.67
C GLU A 45 -1.25 -19.33 1.58
N ASP A 46 -0.04 -18.90 1.23
CA ASP A 46 0.72 -17.93 2.02
C ASP A 46 0.49 -16.49 1.57
N VAL A 47 -0.46 -16.26 0.66
CA VAL A 47 -0.75 -14.94 0.11
C VAL A 47 -2.02 -14.39 0.71
N SER A 48 -1.93 -13.20 1.29
CA SER A 48 -3.10 -12.48 1.80
C SER A 48 -3.66 -11.57 0.71
N ASN A 49 -4.98 -11.58 0.57
CA ASN A 49 -5.67 -10.69 -0.36
C ASN A 49 -6.78 -9.95 0.36
N LEU A 50 -7.00 -8.71 -0.06
CA LEU A 50 -8.05 -7.86 0.49
C LEU A 50 -9.07 -7.55 -0.60
N TRP A 51 -10.34 -7.77 -0.28
CA TRP A 51 -11.46 -7.37 -1.12
C TRP A 51 -12.27 -6.34 -0.33
N ALA A 52 -12.45 -5.17 -0.91
CA ALA A 52 -13.22 -4.11 -0.28
C ALA A 52 -14.22 -3.57 -1.30
N VAL A 53 -15.48 -3.48 -0.92
CA VAL A 53 -16.54 -3.08 -1.83
C VAL A 53 -17.49 -2.12 -1.14
N ILE A 54 -17.98 -1.14 -1.88
CA ILE A 54 -19.02 -0.22 -1.42
C ILE A 54 -20.12 -0.18 -2.46
N GLY A 55 -21.38 -0.07 -1.98
CA GLY A 55 -22.53 -0.08 -2.86
C GLY A 55 -23.00 -1.48 -3.19
N ASP A 56 -24.24 -1.57 -3.72
CA ASP A 56 -24.86 -2.86 -4.02
C ASP A 56 -25.66 -2.85 -5.32
N THR A 57 -25.60 -1.74 -6.07
CA THR A 57 -26.36 -1.59 -7.31
C THR A 57 -25.47 -1.02 -8.40
N GLY A 58 -25.85 -1.28 -9.64
CA GLY A 58 -25.18 -0.75 -10.81
C GLY A 58 -23.93 -1.51 -11.20
N PRO A 59 -23.20 -1.03 -12.22
CA PRO A 59 -21.95 -1.64 -12.65
C PRO A 59 -20.88 -1.54 -11.58
N LEU A 60 -20.01 -2.52 -11.55
CA LEU A 60 -18.89 -2.55 -10.61
C LEU A 60 -17.64 -1.95 -11.26
N PHE A 61 -17.08 -0.91 -10.63
CA PHE A 61 -15.79 -0.34 -11.02
C PHE A 61 -14.74 -0.82 -10.01
N THR A 62 -13.68 -1.44 -10.48
CA THR A 62 -12.71 -2.09 -9.60
C THR A 62 -11.32 -1.54 -9.82
N PHE A 63 -10.67 -1.11 -8.72
CA PHE A 63 -9.24 -0.85 -8.69
C PHE A 63 -8.52 -2.13 -8.29
N VAL A 64 -7.39 -2.40 -8.91
CA VAL A 64 -6.56 -3.57 -8.58
C VAL A 64 -5.14 -3.11 -8.30
N GLY A 65 -4.58 -3.60 -7.20
CA GLY A 65 -3.21 -3.25 -6.83
C GLY A 65 -2.61 -4.30 -5.91
N HIS A 66 -1.35 -4.10 -5.55
CA HIS A 66 -0.66 -5.00 -4.63
C HIS A 66 0.05 -4.21 -3.53
N THR A 67 0.28 -4.86 -2.38
CA THR A 67 0.93 -4.24 -1.23
C THR A 67 2.38 -4.67 -1.07
N ASP A 68 2.75 -5.78 -1.68
CA ASP A 68 4.08 -6.33 -1.53
C ASP A 68 5.10 -5.62 -2.42
N VAL A 69 6.36 -5.77 -2.03
CA VAL A 69 7.48 -5.16 -2.76
C VAL A 69 8.58 -6.18 -2.95
N VAL A 70 9.40 -5.96 -3.98
CA VAL A 70 10.59 -6.79 -4.18
C VAL A 70 11.63 -6.45 -3.12
N PRO A 71 12.59 -7.37 -2.86
CA PRO A 71 13.67 -7.07 -1.92
C PRO A 71 14.43 -5.80 -2.29
N ALA A 72 14.92 -5.10 -1.27
CA ALA A 72 15.61 -3.83 -1.49
C ALA A 72 16.98 -3.98 -2.16
N GLY A 73 17.58 -5.17 -2.06
CA GLY A 73 18.95 -5.38 -2.51
C GLY A 73 19.95 -4.85 -1.48
N PRO A 74 21.21 -4.65 -1.86
CA PRO A 74 22.22 -4.23 -0.91
C PRO A 74 21.89 -2.86 -0.30
N ILE A 75 21.87 -2.80 1.01
CA ILE A 75 21.55 -1.57 1.77
C ILE A 75 22.53 -0.45 1.42
N GLU A 76 23.79 -0.79 1.21
CA GLU A 76 24.84 0.19 0.90
C GLU A 76 24.64 0.88 -0.44
N SER A 77 23.78 0.35 -1.30
CA SER A 77 23.42 0.99 -2.57
C SER A 77 22.35 2.07 -2.41
N TRP A 78 21.75 2.16 -1.22
CA TRP A 78 20.71 3.15 -0.94
C TRP A 78 21.31 4.34 -0.21
N GLU A 79 20.88 5.55 -0.60
CA GLU A 79 21.28 6.78 0.10
C GLU A 79 20.54 6.95 1.43
N SER A 80 19.39 6.30 1.58
CA SER A 80 18.61 6.29 2.81
C SER A 80 18.00 4.91 2.97
N ASP A 81 17.55 4.59 4.20
CA ASP A 81 16.95 3.29 4.48
C ASP A 81 15.76 3.06 3.53
N PRO A 82 15.71 1.92 2.80
CA PRO A 82 14.62 1.67 1.86
C PRO A 82 13.23 1.58 2.50
N PHE A 83 13.15 1.30 3.80
CA PHE A 83 11.87 1.20 4.50
C PHE A 83 11.62 2.38 5.44
N VAL A 84 12.38 3.46 5.30
CA VAL A 84 12.14 4.72 5.99
C VAL A 84 11.96 5.79 4.91
N PRO A 85 10.72 6.27 4.69
CA PRO A 85 10.47 7.21 3.60
C PRO A 85 11.30 8.48 3.78
N SER A 86 11.96 8.90 2.72
CA SER A 86 12.84 10.07 2.72
C SER A 86 12.52 10.96 1.53
N SER A 87 12.41 12.26 1.79
CA SER A 87 12.09 13.23 0.74
C SER A 87 13.34 14.05 0.41
N ARG A 88 13.74 14.03 -0.87
CA ARG A 88 14.90 14.78 -1.37
C ARG A 88 14.59 15.34 -2.73
N ASN A 89 14.87 16.64 -2.91
CA ASN A 89 14.75 17.30 -4.22
C ASN A 89 13.36 17.13 -4.86
N GLY A 90 12.31 17.11 -4.02
CA GLY A 90 10.94 16.98 -4.51
C GLY A 90 10.51 15.55 -4.81
N PHE A 91 11.33 14.55 -4.48
CA PHE A 91 11.01 13.13 -4.68
C PHE A 91 10.93 12.41 -3.35
N LEU A 92 10.02 11.43 -3.28
CA LEU A 92 9.89 10.55 -2.12
C LEU A 92 10.60 9.24 -2.44
N PHE A 93 11.57 8.88 -1.60
CA PHE A 93 12.40 7.68 -1.78
C PHE A 93 12.00 6.61 -0.76
N GLY A 94 11.91 5.38 -1.24
CA GLY A 94 11.62 4.22 -0.42
C GLY A 94 11.28 3.03 -1.29
N ARG A 95 11.53 1.81 -0.78
CA ARG A 95 11.16 0.61 -1.52
C ARG A 95 9.64 0.55 -1.63
N GLY A 96 9.16 0.43 -2.85
CA GLY A 96 7.72 0.38 -3.12
C GLY A 96 7.06 1.72 -3.32
N ALA A 97 7.82 2.83 -3.22
CA ALA A 97 7.24 4.17 -3.43
C ALA A 97 6.60 4.27 -4.81
N ALA A 98 7.29 3.83 -5.85
CA ALA A 98 6.77 3.86 -7.21
C ALA A 98 5.94 2.62 -7.55
N ASP A 99 6.32 1.46 -7.06
CA ASP A 99 5.67 0.19 -7.38
C ASP A 99 5.30 -0.56 -6.10
N MET A 100 4.09 -0.38 -5.58
CA MET A 100 3.15 0.61 -6.10
C MET A 100 2.42 1.34 -4.97
N LYS A 101 3.11 1.57 -3.85
CA LYS A 101 2.47 2.09 -2.62
C LYS A 101 1.91 3.50 -2.81
N ALA A 102 2.55 4.34 -3.64
CA ALA A 102 2.02 5.67 -3.91
C ALA A 102 0.70 5.58 -4.70
N SER A 103 0.66 4.75 -5.73
CA SER A 103 -0.57 4.53 -6.51
C SER A 103 -1.66 3.92 -5.65
N LEU A 104 -1.29 2.96 -4.81
CA LEU A 104 -2.23 2.30 -3.91
C LEU A 104 -2.83 3.31 -2.92
N ALA A 105 -2.00 4.16 -2.34
CA ALA A 105 -2.48 5.22 -1.44
C ALA A 105 -3.43 6.17 -2.16
N ALA A 106 -3.12 6.51 -3.41
CA ALA A 106 -3.99 7.38 -4.21
C ALA A 106 -5.35 6.75 -4.45
N MET A 107 -5.39 5.44 -4.75
CA MET A 107 -6.64 4.71 -4.94
C MET A 107 -7.51 4.77 -3.67
N VAL A 108 -6.89 4.53 -2.52
CA VAL A 108 -7.59 4.49 -1.24
C VAL A 108 -8.13 5.87 -0.86
N ARG A 109 -7.43 6.93 -1.23
CA ARG A 109 -7.84 8.30 -0.90
C ARG A 109 -8.91 8.84 -1.84
N ARG A 110 -9.11 8.22 -3.01
CA ARG A 110 -10.18 8.65 -3.93
C ARG A 110 -11.52 8.29 -3.34
#